data_123446b6182e6772b2125fd81c0c5dc5
#
_entry.id   123446b6182e6772b2125fd81c0c5dc5
#
_cell.length_a   1.000
_cell.length_b   1.000
_cell.length_c   1.000
_cell.angle_alpha   90.00
_cell.angle_beta   90.00
_cell.angle_gamma   90.00
#
_symmetry.space_group_name_H-M   'P 1'
#
loop_
_entity.id
_entity.type
_entity.pdbx_description
1 polymer ?
#
loop_
_entity_poly.entity_id
_entity_poly.type
_entity_poly.pdbx_seq_one_letter_code
_entity_poly.pdbx_strand_id
1 'polypeptide(L)'
;MRTITMALAVVPLLPPFLAGTVRPAEPGRVVVAHCQAFLIDDVKVPAQEAGPLAGVLVKEGEPVKQGQLLAQIDDRQAVLQKQAAELERDAARARAEDDIEIRFADKSLALAETEYRQDLEINSKSPGAVPETEVRRKKLAWERAQLQVQRSRLDRKLAEMTALVQSAAWSAAEEAIRRRRIVAPFDGVVIEIAKAAAEWVHAGEPVLRVARMDQLKVEGFVDGSQYNASDLAGRRVTVEIERARGGKENLEGQVVYVYPIVQAGNKYRVRADVQNRRDAGGQPVLYPGMTATMFIHVQP
;
A
#
# COMPACT_ATOMS: atom_id res chain seq x y z
N MET A 1 17.71 100.32 -22.47
CA MET A 1 18.72 99.27 -22.29
C MET A 1 18.08 98.15 -21.51
N ARG A 2 17.72 97.07 -22.16
CA ARG A 2 17.04 95.84 -21.57
C ARG A 2 18.05 94.70 -21.71
N THR A 3 18.55 94.25 -20.57
CA THR A 3 19.41 93.05 -20.51
C THR A 3 18.57 91.81 -20.52
N ILE A 4 18.81 90.93 -21.47
CA ILE A 4 18.20 89.62 -21.61
C ILE A 4 19.07 88.60 -20.86
N THR A 5 18.53 88.01 -19.78
CA THR A 5 19.16 86.95 -19.04
C THR A 5 18.74 85.59 -19.62
N MET A 6 19.71 84.84 -20.13
CA MET A 6 19.51 83.50 -20.73
C MET A 6 19.59 82.48 -19.62
N ALA A 7 18.48 81.76 -19.38
CA ALA A 7 18.38 80.61 -18.40
C ALA A 7 18.86 79.32 -19.05
N LEU A 8 19.90 78.72 -18.46
CA LEU A 8 20.46 77.42 -18.81
C LEU A 8 19.58 76.32 -18.16
N ALA A 9 18.91 75.50 -18.99
CA ALA A 9 18.19 74.35 -18.52
C ALA A 9 19.12 73.15 -18.24
N VAL A 10 19.18 72.72 -17.01
CA VAL A 10 19.88 71.51 -16.59
C VAL A 10 19.00 70.34 -16.83
N VAL A 11 19.33 69.39 -17.72
CA VAL A 11 18.67 68.14 -17.96
C VAL A 11 19.21 67.12 -16.95
N PRO A 12 18.39 66.47 -16.13
CA PRO A 12 18.88 65.43 -15.23
C PRO A 12 19.21 64.15 -16.00
N LEU A 13 20.43 63.69 -15.86
CA LEU A 13 20.92 62.38 -16.37
C LEU A 13 20.27 61.26 -15.57
N LEU A 14 19.39 60.44 -16.17
CA LEU A 14 18.92 59.18 -15.61
C LEU A 14 20.09 58.18 -15.47
N PRO A 15 20.20 57.45 -14.36
CA PRO A 15 21.20 56.38 -14.23
C PRO A 15 20.89 55.21 -15.18
N PRO A 16 21.92 54.52 -15.71
CA PRO A 16 21.70 53.39 -16.61
C PRO A 16 21.06 52.23 -15.85
N PHE A 17 20.00 51.73 -16.42
CA PHE A 17 19.34 50.47 -16.02
C PHE A 17 20.41 49.36 -16.03
N LEU A 18 20.70 48.81 -14.86
CA LEU A 18 21.53 47.61 -14.72
C LEU A 18 20.85 46.44 -15.40
N ALA A 19 21.17 46.20 -16.66
CA ALA A 19 20.84 44.98 -17.36
C ALA A 19 21.49 43.82 -16.59
N GLY A 20 20.69 42.99 -15.98
CA GLY A 20 21.16 41.77 -15.33
C GLY A 20 22.00 40.96 -16.33
N THR A 21 23.26 40.77 -16.03
CA THR A 21 24.17 39.95 -16.84
C THR A 21 23.64 38.49 -16.83
N VAL A 22 23.01 38.09 -17.93
CA VAL A 22 22.79 36.68 -18.23
C VAL A 22 24.15 36.04 -18.40
N ARG A 23 24.58 35.26 -17.43
CA ARG A 23 25.83 34.49 -17.48
C ARG A 23 25.73 33.52 -18.65
N PRO A 24 26.69 33.47 -19.58
CA PRO A 24 26.65 32.51 -20.68
C PRO A 24 26.66 31.09 -20.12
N ALA A 25 25.81 30.25 -20.67
CA ALA A 25 25.69 28.84 -20.32
C ALA A 25 27.03 28.14 -20.58
N GLU A 26 27.57 27.44 -19.59
CA GLU A 26 28.70 26.53 -19.79
C GLU A 26 28.32 25.48 -20.84
N PRO A 27 29.22 25.15 -21.79
CA PRO A 27 28.92 24.16 -22.83
C PRO A 27 28.58 22.80 -22.18
N GLY A 28 27.41 22.26 -22.51
CA GLY A 28 26.90 20.96 -22.00
C GLY A 28 25.94 21.06 -20.81
N ARG A 29 25.42 22.25 -20.45
CA ARG A 29 24.52 22.45 -19.34
C ARG A 29 23.30 23.29 -19.72
N VAL A 30 22.10 22.72 -19.60
CA VAL A 30 20.85 23.45 -19.83
C VAL A 30 20.36 24.05 -18.52
N VAL A 31 20.16 25.38 -18.52
CA VAL A 31 19.64 26.10 -17.36
C VAL A 31 18.15 26.29 -17.48
N VAL A 32 17.40 25.78 -16.54
CA VAL A 32 15.94 25.91 -16.44
C VAL A 32 15.64 26.76 -15.19
N ALA A 33 15.35 28.02 -15.41
CA ALA A 33 14.97 28.93 -14.33
C ALA A 33 13.50 28.80 -13.95
N HIS A 34 13.17 29.26 -12.74
CA HIS A 34 11.78 29.29 -12.22
C HIS A 34 11.11 27.92 -12.19
N CYS A 35 11.85 26.85 -11.91
CA CYS A 35 11.29 25.55 -11.61
C CYS A 35 10.56 25.58 -10.27
N GLN A 36 9.52 24.80 -10.16
CA GLN A 36 8.76 24.67 -8.91
C GLN A 36 8.84 23.24 -8.37
N ALA A 37 9.02 23.12 -7.06
CA ALA A 37 9.05 21.85 -6.35
C ALA A 37 7.62 21.41 -5.96
N PHE A 38 7.31 20.12 -6.15
CA PHE A 38 6.04 19.50 -5.78
C PHE A 38 6.29 18.20 -5.05
N LEU A 39 5.28 17.75 -4.30
CA LEU A 39 5.27 16.41 -3.72
C LEU A 39 5.19 15.33 -4.81
N ILE A 40 5.94 14.24 -4.65
CA ILE A 40 5.80 13.05 -5.49
C ILE A 40 4.58 12.25 -4.99
N ASP A 41 4.59 11.92 -3.71
CA ASP A 41 3.51 11.21 -3.04
C ASP A 41 2.85 12.15 -2.02
N ASP A 42 1.56 12.31 -2.17
CA ASP A 42 0.69 13.15 -1.33
C ASP A 42 -0.67 12.46 -1.24
N VAL A 43 -0.92 11.79 -0.14
CA VAL A 43 -2.08 10.93 0.01
C VAL A 43 -2.90 11.34 1.23
N LYS A 44 -4.19 11.56 1.00
CA LYS A 44 -5.19 11.61 2.05
C LYS A 44 -5.52 10.18 2.46
N VAL A 45 -5.12 9.76 3.63
CA VAL A 45 -5.33 8.40 4.14
C VAL A 45 -6.77 8.29 4.65
N PRO A 46 -7.62 7.47 3.99
CA PRO A 46 -9.02 7.36 4.36
C PRO A 46 -9.25 6.33 5.46
N ALA A 47 -10.37 6.45 6.16
CA ALA A 47 -10.93 5.37 6.94
C ALA A 47 -11.43 4.25 6.00
N GLN A 48 -11.14 2.98 6.31
CA GLN A 48 -11.61 1.84 5.52
C GLN A 48 -12.97 1.31 6.02
N GLU A 49 -13.33 1.62 7.28
CA GLU A 49 -14.58 1.23 7.93
C GLU A 49 -15.23 2.45 8.60
N ALA A 50 -16.54 2.38 8.79
CA ALA A 50 -17.27 3.40 9.51
C ALA A 50 -17.20 3.15 11.03
N GLY A 51 -17.12 4.22 11.82
CA GLY A 51 -17.16 4.14 13.27
C GLY A 51 -16.54 5.35 13.95
N PRO A 52 -16.61 5.44 15.28
CA PRO A 52 -15.93 6.50 16.03
C PRO A 52 -14.41 6.23 16.06
N LEU A 53 -13.60 7.28 15.93
CA LEU A 53 -12.15 7.19 16.12
C LEU A 53 -11.84 6.97 17.60
N ALA A 54 -11.23 5.84 17.93
CA ALA A 54 -10.75 5.56 19.29
C ALA A 54 -9.57 6.49 19.67
N GLY A 55 -8.75 6.87 18.68
CA GLY A 55 -7.65 7.81 18.87
C GLY A 55 -6.88 8.10 17.60
N VAL A 56 -6.20 9.24 17.59
CA VAL A 56 -5.17 9.62 16.62
C VAL A 56 -3.84 9.59 17.37
N LEU A 57 -2.88 8.80 16.87
CA LEU A 57 -1.65 8.44 17.59
C LEU A 57 -0.43 9.26 17.14
N VAL A 58 -0.61 10.14 16.18
CA VAL A 58 0.44 10.97 15.59
C VAL A 58 0.05 12.44 15.63
N LYS A 59 1.05 13.32 15.41
CA LYS A 59 0.86 14.78 15.37
C LYS A 59 1.21 15.29 13.97
N GLU A 60 0.69 16.48 13.64
CA GLU A 60 1.11 17.20 12.44
C GLU A 60 2.60 17.53 12.51
N GLY A 61 3.30 17.35 11.39
CA GLY A 61 4.75 17.49 11.30
C GLY A 61 5.56 16.26 11.73
N GLU A 62 4.91 15.21 12.27
CA GLU A 62 5.60 14.01 12.74
C GLU A 62 6.03 13.12 11.56
N PRO A 63 7.30 12.65 11.54
CA PRO A 63 7.75 11.67 10.58
C PRO A 63 7.16 10.29 10.90
N VAL A 64 6.66 9.60 9.87
CA VAL A 64 6.05 8.28 9.98
C VAL A 64 6.66 7.29 9.00
N LYS A 65 6.67 6.01 9.37
CA LYS A 65 7.15 4.90 8.52
C LYS A 65 5.98 4.15 7.90
N GLN A 66 6.21 3.54 6.76
CA GLN A 66 5.24 2.66 6.11
C GLN A 66 4.73 1.59 7.08
N GLY A 67 3.41 1.41 7.14
CA GLY A 67 2.75 0.47 8.05
C GLY A 67 2.61 0.95 9.51
N GLN A 68 3.16 2.11 9.87
CA GLN A 68 2.98 2.70 11.20
C GLN A 68 1.51 3.05 11.43
N LEU A 69 0.97 2.69 12.60
CA LEU A 69 -0.38 3.02 13.01
C LEU A 69 -0.51 4.53 13.26
N LEU A 70 -1.41 5.17 12.54
CA LEU A 70 -1.66 6.62 12.60
C LEU A 70 -2.90 6.94 13.42
N ALA A 71 -3.96 6.19 13.21
CA ALA A 71 -5.22 6.33 13.94
C ALA A 71 -5.93 4.97 14.04
N GLN A 72 -6.83 4.85 14.99
CA GLN A 72 -7.60 3.64 15.28
C GLN A 72 -9.08 3.96 15.32
N ILE A 73 -9.89 3.25 14.56
CA ILE A 73 -11.36 3.23 14.72
C ILE A 73 -11.70 2.23 15.83
N ASP A 74 -12.75 2.47 16.59
CA ASP A 74 -13.18 1.57 17.67
C ASP A 74 -13.40 0.14 17.13
N ASP A 75 -12.63 -0.79 17.64
CA ASP A 75 -12.59 -2.19 17.19
C ASP A 75 -13.12 -3.18 18.24
N ARG A 76 -13.62 -2.71 19.39
CA ARG A 76 -14.07 -3.57 20.50
C ARG A 76 -15.06 -4.63 20.05
N GLN A 77 -16.05 -4.24 19.25
CA GLN A 77 -17.02 -5.19 18.71
C GLN A 77 -16.38 -6.20 17.74
N ALA A 78 -15.47 -5.75 16.89
CA ALA A 78 -14.78 -6.62 15.94
C ALA A 78 -13.86 -7.62 16.65
N VAL A 79 -13.21 -7.21 17.74
CA VAL A 79 -12.39 -8.10 18.58
C VAL A 79 -13.26 -9.21 19.19
N LEU A 80 -14.43 -8.89 19.73
CA LEU A 80 -15.36 -9.89 20.27
C LEU A 80 -15.87 -10.83 19.17
N GLN A 81 -16.17 -10.32 17.97
CA GLN A 81 -16.55 -11.14 16.82
C GLN A 81 -15.44 -12.10 16.39
N LYS A 82 -14.18 -11.62 16.37
CA LYS A 82 -13.02 -12.48 16.08
C LYS A 82 -12.89 -13.60 17.11
N GLN A 83 -13.03 -13.28 18.41
CA GLN A 83 -12.96 -14.29 19.47
C GLN A 83 -14.06 -15.36 19.33
N ALA A 84 -15.29 -14.96 19.02
CA ALA A 84 -16.38 -15.90 18.76
C ALA A 84 -16.08 -16.81 17.54
N ALA A 85 -15.66 -16.22 16.43
CA ALA A 85 -15.28 -16.96 15.23
C ALA A 85 -14.08 -17.90 15.45
N GLU A 86 -13.15 -17.53 16.33
CA GLU A 86 -12.02 -18.38 16.72
C GLU A 86 -12.48 -19.65 17.44
N LEU A 87 -13.36 -19.52 18.42
CA LEU A 87 -13.93 -20.67 19.14
C LEU A 87 -14.73 -21.59 18.21
N GLU A 88 -15.51 -21.03 17.29
CA GLU A 88 -16.27 -21.80 16.31
C GLU A 88 -15.33 -22.56 15.35
N ARG A 89 -14.28 -21.91 14.87
CA ARG A 89 -13.23 -22.54 14.05
C ARG A 89 -12.57 -23.70 14.78
N ASP A 90 -12.16 -23.50 16.04
CA ASP A 90 -11.45 -24.51 16.82
C ASP A 90 -12.37 -25.69 17.14
N ALA A 91 -13.65 -25.45 17.44
CA ALA A 91 -14.63 -26.51 17.63
C ALA A 91 -14.88 -27.31 16.34
N ALA A 92 -15.00 -26.64 15.20
CA ALA A 92 -15.18 -27.31 13.91
C ALA A 92 -13.93 -28.12 13.51
N ARG A 93 -12.74 -27.58 13.78
CA ARG A 93 -11.46 -28.26 13.55
C ARG A 93 -11.34 -29.54 14.39
N ALA A 94 -11.67 -29.44 15.68
CA ALA A 94 -11.64 -30.61 16.56
C ALA A 94 -12.57 -31.73 16.06
N ARG A 95 -13.78 -31.40 15.53
CA ARG A 95 -14.69 -32.37 14.93
C ARG A 95 -14.11 -32.96 13.63
N ALA A 96 -13.44 -32.17 12.81
CA ALA A 96 -12.86 -32.65 11.57
C ALA A 96 -11.64 -33.58 11.81
N GLU A 97 -10.89 -33.34 12.87
CA GLU A 97 -9.74 -34.15 13.28
C GLU A 97 -10.13 -35.46 13.98
N ASP A 98 -11.37 -35.55 14.50
CA ASP A 98 -11.86 -36.76 15.19
C ASP A 98 -12.06 -37.89 14.17
N ASP A 99 -11.38 -39.00 14.40
CA ASP A 99 -11.43 -40.22 13.58
C ASP A 99 -12.05 -41.43 14.30
N ILE A 100 -12.58 -41.23 15.52
CA ILE A 100 -13.09 -42.32 16.36
C ILE A 100 -14.16 -43.11 15.64
N GLU A 101 -15.15 -42.44 15.03
CA GLU A 101 -16.24 -43.09 14.31
C GLU A 101 -15.77 -43.92 13.11
N ILE A 102 -14.73 -43.44 12.40
CA ILE A 102 -14.11 -44.15 11.27
C ILE A 102 -13.43 -45.41 11.78
N ARG A 103 -12.62 -45.30 12.84
CA ARG A 103 -11.89 -46.44 13.43
C ARG A 103 -12.85 -47.47 14.00
N PHE A 104 -13.94 -47.03 14.60
CA PHE A 104 -15.01 -47.93 15.09
C PHE A 104 -15.66 -48.66 13.92
N ALA A 105 -16.07 -47.97 12.87
CA ALA A 105 -16.68 -48.56 11.68
C ALA A 105 -15.73 -49.54 10.95
N ASP A 106 -14.43 -49.21 10.83
CA ASP A 106 -13.41 -50.08 10.22
C ASP A 106 -13.21 -51.36 11.04
N LYS A 107 -13.21 -51.29 12.39
CA LYS A 107 -13.12 -52.47 13.26
C LYS A 107 -14.39 -53.35 13.16
N SER A 108 -15.57 -52.74 13.10
CA SER A 108 -16.85 -53.44 12.92
C SER A 108 -16.90 -54.14 11.55
N LEU A 109 -16.38 -53.49 10.51
CA LEU A 109 -16.25 -54.09 9.18
C LEU A 109 -15.33 -55.31 9.21
N ALA A 110 -14.12 -55.18 9.80
CA ALA A 110 -13.17 -56.28 9.89
C ALA A 110 -13.73 -57.50 10.64
N LEU A 111 -14.50 -57.28 11.70
CA LEU A 111 -15.19 -58.36 12.44
C LEU A 111 -16.20 -59.05 11.54
N ALA A 112 -17.15 -58.28 10.92
CA ALA A 112 -18.19 -58.84 10.07
C ALA A 112 -17.62 -59.58 8.85
N GLU A 113 -16.53 -59.08 8.27
CA GLU A 113 -15.82 -59.74 7.18
C GLU A 113 -15.22 -61.08 7.63
N THR A 114 -14.58 -61.11 8.79
CA THR A 114 -13.94 -62.31 9.33
C THR A 114 -15.00 -63.38 9.60
N GLU A 115 -16.11 -63.04 10.23
CA GLU A 115 -17.22 -63.97 10.48
C GLU A 115 -17.82 -64.53 9.18
N TYR A 116 -18.04 -63.69 8.16
CA TYR A 116 -18.54 -64.11 6.84
C TYR A 116 -17.58 -65.05 6.13
N ARG A 117 -16.28 -64.73 6.11
CA ARG A 117 -15.22 -65.56 5.50
C ARG A 117 -15.07 -66.91 6.20
N GLN A 118 -15.20 -66.94 7.53
CA GLN A 118 -15.11 -68.15 8.31
C GLN A 118 -16.27 -69.12 7.96
N ASP A 119 -17.53 -68.67 7.85
CA ASP A 119 -18.67 -69.46 7.43
C ASP A 119 -18.49 -70.00 6.00
N LEU A 120 -17.95 -69.19 5.07
CA LEU A 120 -17.61 -69.65 3.71
C LEU A 120 -16.54 -70.73 3.69
N GLU A 121 -15.50 -70.58 4.54
CA GLU A 121 -14.41 -71.54 4.63
C GLU A 121 -14.92 -72.91 5.21
N ILE A 122 -15.75 -72.84 6.25
CA ILE A 122 -16.42 -74.08 6.83
C ILE A 122 -17.22 -74.79 5.73
N ASN A 123 -18.07 -74.05 4.99
CA ASN A 123 -18.88 -74.63 3.94
C ASN A 123 -18.05 -75.17 2.74
N SER A 124 -16.86 -74.59 2.47
CA SER A 124 -15.98 -75.10 1.44
C SER A 124 -15.34 -76.45 1.81
N LYS A 125 -15.05 -76.62 3.12
CA LYS A 125 -14.52 -77.90 3.68
C LYS A 125 -15.55 -78.95 3.95
N SER A 126 -16.75 -78.55 4.34
CA SER A 126 -17.86 -79.40 4.69
C SER A 126 -19.17 -78.80 4.15
N PRO A 127 -19.58 -79.19 2.92
CA PRO A 127 -20.76 -78.64 2.27
C PRO A 127 -22.03 -78.84 3.12
N GLY A 128 -22.72 -77.71 3.37
CA GLY A 128 -23.99 -77.74 4.19
C GLY A 128 -23.74 -77.65 5.70
N ALA A 129 -22.55 -77.60 6.22
CA ALA A 129 -22.25 -77.48 7.65
C ALA A 129 -22.78 -76.15 8.27
N VAL A 130 -22.84 -75.05 7.49
CA VAL A 130 -23.52 -73.81 7.87
C VAL A 130 -24.71 -73.60 6.98
N PRO A 131 -25.91 -73.32 7.53
CA PRO A 131 -27.10 -73.08 6.74
C PRO A 131 -26.95 -71.87 5.81
N GLU A 132 -27.49 -71.96 4.58
CA GLU A 132 -27.42 -70.87 3.60
C GLU A 132 -28.03 -69.57 4.12
N THR A 133 -29.08 -69.65 4.92
CA THR A 133 -29.69 -68.48 5.56
C THR A 133 -28.71 -67.74 6.50
N GLU A 134 -27.85 -68.50 7.21
CA GLU A 134 -26.87 -67.95 8.12
C GLU A 134 -25.73 -67.26 7.32
N VAL A 135 -25.20 -67.89 6.29
CA VAL A 135 -24.22 -67.33 5.39
C VAL A 135 -24.73 -66.01 4.75
N ARG A 136 -26.01 -66.02 4.31
CA ARG A 136 -26.66 -64.82 3.76
C ARG A 136 -26.79 -63.72 4.80
N ARG A 137 -27.13 -64.06 6.04
CA ARG A 137 -27.21 -63.10 7.18
C ARG A 137 -25.86 -62.45 7.43
N LYS A 138 -24.77 -63.21 7.48
CA LYS A 138 -23.41 -62.70 7.68
C LYS A 138 -22.95 -61.82 6.51
N LYS A 139 -23.25 -62.20 5.27
CA LYS A 139 -22.99 -61.40 4.10
C LYS A 139 -23.66 -60.02 4.19
N LEU A 140 -24.93 -59.96 4.54
CA LEU A 140 -25.68 -58.72 4.70
C LEU A 140 -25.11 -57.87 5.87
N ALA A 141 -24.63 -58.48 6.96
CA ALA A 141 -23.97 -57.78 8.07
C ALA A 141 -22.65 -57.16 7.59
N TRP A 142 -21.85 -57.87 6.80
CA TRP A 142 -20.62 -57.34 6.20
C TRP A 142 -20.90 -56.18 5.22
N GLU A 143 -21.86 -56.34 4.29
CA GLU A 143 -22.26 -55.26 3.37
C GLU A 143 -22.76 -54.00 4.11
N ARG A 144 -23.54 -54.22 5.19
CA ARG A 144 -23.99 -53.11 6.06
C ARG A 144 -22.83 -52.40 6.76
N ALA A 145 -21.83 -53.13 7.24
CA ALA A 145 -20.63 -52.57 7.84
C ALA A 145 -19.78 -51.78 6.81
N GLN A 146 -19.70 -52.23 5.55
CA GLN A 146 -19.05 -51.47 4.48
C GLN A 146 -19.73 -50.09 4.25
N LEU A 147 -21.06 -50.08 4.21
CA LEU A 147 -21.81 -48.83 4.06
C LEU A 147 -21.63 -47.91 5.25
N GLN A 148 -21.50 -48.49 6.46
CA GLN A 148 -21.23 -47.69 7.68
C GLN A 148 -19.84 -46.98 7.59
N VAL A 149 -18.80 -47.67 7.12
CA VAL A 149 -17.47 -47.03 6.88
C VAL A 149 -17.59 -45.91 5.87
N GLN A 150 -18.28 -46.12 4.75
CA GLN A 150 -18.48 -45.08 3.74
C GLN A 150 -19.21 -43.87 4.32
N ARG A 151 -20.23 -44.09 5.15
CA ARG A 151 -20.96 -43.03 5.83
C ARG A 151 -20.07 -42.25 6.79
N SER A 152 -19.29 -42.90 7.66
CA SER A 152 -18.41 -42.25 8.62
C SER A 152 -17.33 -41.41 7.91
N ARG A 153 -16.81 -41.90 6.76
CA ARG A 153 -15.87 -41.15 5.93
C ARG A 153 -16.49 -39.89 5.28
N LEU A 154 -17.76 -40.03 4.82
CA LEU A 154 -18.48 -38.87 4.29
C LEU A 154 -18.75 -37.83 5.38
N ASP A 155 -19.19 -38.27 6.57
CA ASP A 155 -19.48 -37.39 7.71
C ASP A 155 -18.21 -36.63 8.13
N ARG A 156 -17.05 -37.29 8.17
CA ARG A 156 -15.76 -36.63 8.39
C ARG A 156 -15.44 -35.58 7.31
N LYS A 157 -15.63 -35.95 6.03
CA LYS A 157 -15.40 -35.01 4.92
C LYS A 157 -16.30 -33.76 5.05
N LEU A 158 -17.54 -33.93 5.46
CA LEU A 158 -18.43 -32.78 5.71
C LEU A 158 -17.98 -31.95 6.90
N ALA A 159 -17.43 -32.55 7.96
CA ALA A 159 -16.82 -31.84 9.08
C ALA A 159 -15.57 -31.05 8.65
N GLU A 160 -14.72 -31.65 7.81
CA GLU A 160 -13.56 -30.95 7.22
C GLU A 160 -13.98 -29.71 6.41
N MET A 161 -15.02 -29.83 5.58
CA MET A 161 -15.58 -28.70 4.83
C MET A 161 -16.15 -27.63 5.76
N THR A 162 -16.82 -28.03 6.85
CA THR A 162 -17.32 -27.09 7.85
C THR A 162 -16.17 -26.34 8.55
N ALA A 163 -15.07 -27.03 8.89
CA ALA A 163 -13.88 -26.41 9.47
C ALA A 163 -13.24 -25.35 8.54
N LEU A 164 -13.24 -25.61 7.22
CA LEU A 164 -12.79 -24.63 6.23
C LEU A 164 -13.68 -23.38 6.20
N VAL A 165 -15.01 -23.56 6.26
CA VAL A 165 -15.96 -22.43 6.31
C VAL A 165 -15.74 -21.59 7.56
N GLN A 166 -15.59 -22.21 8.75
CA GLN A 166 -15.33 -21.48 9.99
C GLN A 166 -13.94 -20.81 9.99
N SER A 167 -12.95 -21.43 9.36
CA SER A 167 -11.63 -20.79 9.17
C SER A 167 -11.72 -19.52 8.30
N ALA A 168 -12.53 -19.56 7.25
CA ALA A 168 -12.79 -18.38 6.42
C ALA A 168 -13.54 -17.28 7.20
N ALA A 169 -14.51 -17.65 8.03
CA ALA A 169 -15.24 -16.70 8.90
C ALA A 169 -14.29 -16.02 9.91
N TRP A 170 -13.40 -16.79 10.53
CA TRP A 170 -12.37 -16.25 11.42
C TRP A 170 -11.44 -15.27 10.68
N SER A 171 -10.96 -15.61 9.48
CA SER A 171 -10.11 -14.73 8.67
C SER A 171 -10.84 -13.43 8.29
N ALA A 172 -12.13 -13.50 7.99
CA ALA A 172 -12.95 -12.32 7.69
C ALA A 172 -13.10 -11.41 8.93
N ALA A 173 -13.27 -11.97 10.13
CA ALA A 173 -13.32 -11.20 11.36
C ALA A 173 -11.97 -10.55 11.71
N GLU A 174 -10.85 -11.22 11.41
CA GLU A 174 -9.50 -10.65 11.56
C GLU A 174 -9.28 -9.47 10.60
N GLU A 175 -9.71 -9.62 9.35
CA GLU A 175 -9.66 -8.55 8.35
C GLU A 175 -10.49 -7.33 8.78
N ALA A 176 -11.66 -7.53 9.40
CA ALA A 176 -12.49 -6.46 9.92
C ALA A 176 -11.78 -5.63 11.02
N ILE A 177 -10.94 -6.25 11.84
CA ILE A 177 -10.07 -5.54 12.79
C ILE A 177 -8.99 -4.76 12.05
N ARG A 178 -8.33 -5.39 11.05
CA ARG A 178 -7.25 -4.75 10.29
C ARG A 178 -7.72 -3.48 9.57
N ARG A 179 -8.93 -3.50 8.98
CA ARG A 179 -9.51 -2.33 8.31
C ARG A 179 -9.83 -1.17 9.24
N ARG A 180 -9.96 -1.42 10.56
CA ARG A 180 -10.14 -0.36 11.56
C ARG A 180 -8.84 0.33 11.98
N ARG A 181 -7.71 -0.18 11.48
CA ARG A 181 -6.38 0.42 11.71
C ARG A 181 -6.00 1.28 10.51
N ILE A 182 -5.85 2.57 10.75
CA ILE A 182 -5.41 3.52 9.74
C ILE A 182 -3.89 3.62 9.82
N VAL A 183 -3.20 3.14 8.78
CA VAL A 183 -1.73 3.03 8.75
C VAL A 183 -1.14 3.88 7.63
N ALA A 184 0.14 4.27 7.80
CA ALA A 184 0.87 5.03 6.80
C ALA A 184 1.12 4.18 5.54
N PRO A 185 0.78 4.69 4.34
CA PRO A 185 0.98 3.96 3.08
C PRO A 185 2.44 3.91 2.64
N PHE A 186 3.27 4.87 3.06
CA PHE A 186 4.69 5.00 2.75
C PHE A 186 5.41 5.81 3.84
N ASP A 187 6.74 5.85 3.79
CA ASP A 187 7.57 6.70 4.66
C ASP A 187 7.36 8.17 4.31
N GLY A 188 6.95 8.99 5.29
CA GLY A 188 6.62 10.38 5.03
C GLY A 188 6.47 11.22 6.29
N VAL A 189 5.77 12.33 6.15
CA VAL A 189 5.43 13.25 7.23
C VAL A 189 3.93 13.50 7.25
N VAL A 190 3.31 13.54 8.42
CA VAL A 190 1.91 13.92 8.59
C VAL A 190 1.77 15.41 8.31
N ILE A 191 1.03 15.76 7.27
CA ILE A 191 0.82 17.17 6.87
C ILE A 191 -0.38 17.77 7.57
N GLU A 192 -1.45 16.99 7.74
CA GLU A 192 -2.73 17.46 8.24
C GLU A 192 -3.47 16.31 8.92
N ILE A 193 -4.16 16.63 10.00
CA ILE A 193 -5.09 15.74 10.69
C ILE A 193 -6.50 16.30 10.52
N ALA A 194 -7.28 15.68 9.63
CA ALA A 194 -8.62 16.15 9.27
C ALA A 194 -9.70 15.75 10.29
N LYS A 195 -9.43 14.74 11.14
CA LYS A 195 -10.39 14.19 12.11
C LYS A 195 -9.76 14.03 13.50
N ALA A 196 -10.50 14.42 14.53
CA ALA A 196 -10.07 14.26 15.91
C ALA A 196 -10.53 12.92 16.52
N ALA A 197 -9.92 12.55 17.65
CA ALA A 197 -10.39 11.43 18.46
C ALA A 197 -11.85 11.63 18.90
N ALA A 198 -12.61 10.56 18.99
CA ALA A 198 -14.04 10.51 19.28
C ALA A 198 -14.95 11.03 18.15
N GLU A 199 -14.44 11.57 17.05
CA GLU A 199 -15.26 11.85 15.88
C GLU A 199 -15.70 10.58 15.16
N TRP A 200 -16.90 10.63 14.58
CA TRP A 200 -17.39 9.58 13.69
C TRP A 200 -16.81 9.75 12.30
N VAL A 201 -16.29 8.64 11.70
CA VAL A 201 -15.81 8.62 10.33
C VAL A 201 -16.62 7.63 9.50
N HIS A 202 -16.72 7.90 8.19
CA HIS A 202 -17.33 7.01 7.21
C HIS A 202 -16.26 6.33 6.37
N ALA A 203 -16.59 5.16 5.80
CA ALA A 203 -15.69 4.47 4.89
C ALA A 203 -15.38 5.37 3.67
N GLY A 204 -14.09 5.53 3.34
CA GLY A 204 -13.59 6.42 2.29
C GLY A 204 -13.36 7.87 2.73
N GLU A 205 -13.76 8.26 3.94
CA GLU A 205 -13.55 9.61 4.45
C GLU A 205 -12.09 9.83 4.87
N PRO A 206 -11.43 10.92 4.41
CA PRO A 206 -10.06 11.23 4.78
C PRO A 206 -9.94 11.53 6.28
N VAL A 207 -9.00 10.88 6.96
CA VAL A 207 -8.71 11.09 8.39
C VAL A 207 -7.47 11.94 8.58
N LEU A 208 -6.44 11.72 7.78
CA LEU A 208 -5.19 12.47 7.83
C LEU A 208 -4.52 12.47 6.44
N ARG A 209 -3.53 13.35 6.27
CA ARG A 209 -2.77 13.49 5.03
C ARG A 209 -1.31 13.25 5.31
N VAL A 210 -0.70 12.34 4.54
CA VAL A 210 0.73 12.00 4.61
C VAL A 210 1.38 12.35 3.29
N ALA A 211 2.54 13.00 3.35
CA ALA A 211 3.31 13.34 2.17
C ALA A 211 4.76 12.85 2.31
N ARG A 212 5.35 12.47 1.19
CA ARG A 212 6.76 12.10 1.10
C ARG A 212 7.61 13.37 1.00
N MET A 213 8.62 13.48 1.87
CA MET A 213 9.48 14.66 1.95
C MET A 213 10.95 14.36 1.64
N ASP A 214 11.34 13.09 1.54
CA ASP A 214 12.70 12.63 1.20
C ASP A 214 12.98 12.69 -0.29
N GLN A 215 11.93 12.72 -1.12
CA GLN A 215 12.03 12.85 -2.57
C GLN A 215 10.93 13.78 -3.08
N LEU A 216 11.31 14.77 -3.89
CA LEU A 216 10.40 15.75 -4.47
C LEU A 216 10.56 15.78 -5.99
N LYS A 217 9.48 16.14 -6.70
CA LYS A 217 9.53 16.41 -8.13
C LYS A 217 9.72 17.91 -8.34
N VAL A 218 10.64 18.25 -9.24
CA VAL A 218 10.88 19.62 -9.67
C VAL A 218 10.46 19.73 -11.14
N GLU A 219 9.55 20.63 -11.44
CA GLU A 219 9.05 20.86 -12.79
C GLU A 219 9.48 22.23 -13.29
N GLY A 220 9.89 22.29 -14.55
CA GLY A 220 10.30 23.52 -15.23
C GLY A 220 10.05 23.42 -16.72
N PHE A 221 10.31 24.53 -17.44
CA PHE A 221 10.09 24.63 -18.87
C PHE A 221 11.39 24.84 -19.61
N VAL A 222 11.64 23.99 -20.62
CA VAL A 222 12.81 24.06 -21.51
C VAL A 222 12.35 24.52 -22.89
N ASP A 223 13.19 25.35 -23.54
CA ASP A 223 12.93 25.83 -24.89
C ASP A 223 13.16 24.70 -25.91
N GLY A 224 12.09 24.29 -26.58
CA GLY A 224 12.09 23.25 -27.60
C GLY A 224 12.74 23.68 -28.94
N SER A 225 13.12 24.95 -29.10
CA SER A 225 13.90 25.41 -30.26
C SER A 225 15.40 25.07 -30.12
N GLN A 226 15.86 24.80 -28.88
CA GLN A 226 17.26 24.56 -28.57
C GLN A 226 17.59 23.10 -28.27
N TYR A 227 16.63 22.37 -27.70
CA TYR A 227 16.82 20.99 -27.24
C TYR A 227 15.64 20.10 -27.60
N ASN A 228 15.93 18.87 -28.05
CA ASN A 228 14.88 17.86 -28.26
C ASN A 228 14.55 17.17 -26.93
N ALA A 229 13.33 16.66 -26.82
CA ALA A 229 12.90 15.92 -25.63
C ALA A 229 13.79 14.70 -25.33
N SER A 230 14.29 14.01 -26.37
CA SER A 230 15.20 12.87 -26.27
C SER A 230 16.53 13.21 -25.63
N ASP A 231 17.02 14.46 -25.82
CA ASP A 231 18.32 14.90 -25.31
C ASP A 231 18.29 15.14 -23.79
N LEU A 232 17.09 15.37 -23.26
CA LEU A 232 16.85 15.70 -21.85
C LEU A 232 16.43 14.48 -21.01
N ALA A 233 15.78 13.51 -21.61
CA ALA A 233 15.25 12.35 -20.89
C ALA A 233 16.38 11.53 -20.23
N GLY A 234 16.20 11.17 -18.94
CA GLY A 234 17.15 10.35 -18.20
C GLY A 234 18.45 11.06 -17.78
N ARG A 235 18.59 12.36 -18.08
CA ARG A 235 19.80 13.12 -17.74
C ARG A 235 19.86 13.46 -16.25
N ARG A 236 21.08 13.53 -15.71
CA ARG A 236 21.31 14.01 -14.34
C ARG A 236 21.00 15.49 -14.27
N VAL A 237 20.47 15.92 -13.13
CA VAL A 237 20.19 17.31 -12.85
C VAL A 237 20.79 17.72 -11.52
N THR A 238 21.20 19.00 -11.45
CA THR A 238 21.51 19.69 -10.20
C THR A 238 20.45 20.76 -10.02
N VAL A 239 19.76 20.74 -8.90
CA VAL A 239 18.73 21.72 -8.55
C VAL A 239 19.31 22.67 -7.50
N GLU A 240 19.50 23.93 -7.88
CA GLU A 240 19.94 25.01 -6.99
C GLU A 240 18.69 25.66 -6.38
N ILE A 241 18.68 25.76 -5.07
CA ILE A 241 17.66 26.45 -4.28
C ILE A 241 18.28 27.59 -3.50
N GLU A 242 17.56 28.69 -3.44
CA GLU A 242 17.95 29.84 -2.61
C GLU A 242 17.24 29.72 -1.25
N ARG A 243 18.01 29.67 -0.19
CA ARG A 243 17.52 29.70 1.18
C ARG A 243 17.40 31.14 1.70
N ALA A 244 16.59 31.29 2.75
CA ALA A 244 16.55 32.55 3.50
C ALA A 244 17.96 33.00 3.86
N ARG A 245 18.22 34.29 3.76
CA ARG A 245 19.53 34.95 3.98
C ARG A 245 20.60 34.69 2.90
N GLY A 246 20.21 34.28 1.68
CA GLY A 246 21.11 34.21 0.52
C GLY A 246 21.99 32.96 0.46
N GLY A 247 21.74 31.95 1.27
CA GLY A 247 22.42 30.65 1.14
C GLY A 247 21.94 29.91 -0.11
N LYS A 248 22.86 29.34 -0.90
CA LYS A 248 22.55 28.48 -2.03
C LYS A 248 22.86 27.05 -1.67
N GLU A 249 21.93 26.14 -1.97
CA GLU A 249 22.13 24.72 -1.80
C GLU A 249 21.82 23.97 -3.09
N ASN A 250 22.59 22.91 -3.34
CA ASN A 250 22.45 22.08 -4.52
C ASN A 250 21.94 20.70 -4.10
N LEU A 251 20.92 20.24 -4.80
CA LEU A 251 20.36 18.88 -4.68
C LEU A 251 20.55 18.17 -6.00
N GLU A 252 20.82 16.88 -5.93
CA GLU A 252 20.98 16.02 -7.10
C GLU A 252 19.68 15.30 -7.44
N GLY A 253 19.47 15.07 -8.73
CA GLY A 253 18.32 14.37 -9.25
C GLY A 253 18.52 13.88 -10.67
N GLN A 254 17.42 13.43 -11.25
CA GLN A 254 17.39 12.93 -12.63
C GLN A 254 16.10 13.37 -13.31
N VAL A 255 16.20 13.71 -14.62
CA VAL A 255 15.00 13.91 -15.45
C VAL A 255 14.30 12.58 -15.65
N VAL A 256 13.10 12.47 -15.08
CA VAL A 256 12.29 11.25 -15.17
C VAL A 256 11.33 11.34 -16.35
N TYR A 257 10.82 12.52 -16.63
CA TYR A 257 9.81 12.68 -17.65
C TYR A 257 9.88 14.02 -18.37
N VAL A 258 9.80 13.98 -19.69
CA VAL A 258 9.62 15.15 -20.55
C VAL A 258 8.23 15.02 -21.18
N TYR A 259 7.38 16.01 -20.90
CA TYR A 259 6.01 15.97 -21.39
C TYR A 259 5.97 16.08 -22.92
N PRO A 260 5.22 15.19 -23.61
CA PRO A 260 5.20 15.16 -25.08
C PRO A 260 4.37 16.31 -25.71
N ILE A 261 3.75 17.14 -24.87
CA ILE A 261 2.90 18.25 -25.32
C ILE A 261 3.73 19.53 -25.23
N VAL A 262 3.94 20.16 -26.41
CA VAL A 262 4.59 21.48 -26.51
C VAL A 262 3.59 22.55 -26.12
N GLN A 263 3.97 23.41 -25.18
CA GLN A 263 3.17 24.54 -24.73
C GLN A 263 3.43 25.81 -25.57
N ALA A 264 2.62 26.84 -25.32
CA ALA A 264 2.78 28.14 -25.98
C ALA A 264 4.22 28.66 -25.83
N GLY A 265 4.82 29.15 -26.93
CA GLY A 265 6.21 29.58 -26.98
C GLY A 265 7.22 28.45 -27.16
N ASN A 266 6.81 27.32 -27.75
CA ASN A 266 7.67 26.17 -28.06
C ASN A 266 8.40 25.58 -26.85
N LYS A 267 7.71 25.44 -25.71
CA LYS A 267 8.31 24.98 -24.45
C LYS A 267 7.86 23.57 -24.10
N TYR A 268 8.84 22.72 -23.73
CA TYR A 268 8.56 21.42 -23.11
C TYR A 268 8.53 21.58 -21.59
N ARG A 269 7.53 20.94 -20.94
CA ARG A 269 7.58 20.77 -19.49
C ARG A 269 8.44 19.56 -19.16
N VAL A 270 9.44 19.76 -18.32
CA VAL A 270 10.37 18.73 -17.86
C VAL A 270 10.17 18.51 -16.38
N ARG A 271 10.14 17.24 -15.97
CA ARG A 271 10.05 16.82 -14.59
C ARG A 271 11.34 16.07 -14.21
N ALA A 272 11.96 16.50 -13.14
CA ALA A 272 13.07 15.81 -12.49
C ALA A 272 12.65 15.36 -11.08
N ASP A 273 13.02 14.16 -10.71
CA ASP A 273 12.90 13.67 -9.34
C ASP A 273 14.21 13.94 -8.62
N VAL A 274 14.11 14.60 -7.46
CA VAL A 274 15.24 15.14 -6.72
C VAL A 274 15.26 14.53 -5.32
N GLN A 275 16.43 14.03 -4.92
CA GLN A 275 16.64 13.54 -3.56
C GLN A 275 16.75 14.74 -2.61
N ASN A 276 15.82 14.81 -1.67
CA ASN A 276 15.83 15.82 -0.64
C ASN A 276 16.70 15.35 0.53
N ARG A 277 17.34 16.28 1.18
CA ARG A 277 18.12 16.03 2.40
C ARG A 277 17.59 16.84 3.56
N ARG A 278 17.97 16.48 4.75
CA ARG A 278 17.68 17.25 5.96
C ARG A 278 18.87 18.11 6.30
N ASP A 279 18.61 19.31 6.78
CA ASP A 279 19.64 20.21 7.30
C ASP A 279 20.11 19.78 8.70
N ALA A 280 21.06 20.51 9.27
CA ALA A 280 21.58 20.26 10.62
C ALA A 280 20.51 20.34 11.73
N GLY A 281 19.38 21.02 11.46
CA GLY A 281 18.21 21.09 12.35
C GLY A 281 17.19 19.96 12.13
N GLY A 282 17.49 19.00 11.21
CA GLY A 282 16.58 17.89 10.88
C GLY A 282 15.42 18.27 9.96
N GLN A 283 15.38 19.51 9.44
CA GLN A 283 14.34 20.01 8.55
C GLN A 283 14.68 19.70 7.08
N PRO A 284 13.68 19.43 6.22
CA PRO A 284 13.90 19.27 4.79
C PRO A 284 14.55 20.54 4.20
N VAL A 285 15.52 20.35 3.29
CA VAL A 285 16.17 21.48 2.60
C VAL A 285 15.27 22.07 1.53
N LEU A 286 14.56 21.21 0.79
CA LEU A 286 13.61 21.61 -0.24
C LEU A 286 12.18 21.35 0.26
N TYR A 287 11.33 22.38 0.18
CA TYR A 287 9.90 22.29 0.49
C TYR A 287 9.06 22.36 -0.77
N PRO A 288 7.91 21.68 -0.81
CA PRO A 288 6.93 21.86 -1.88
C PRO A 288 6.53 23.33 -2.00
N GLY A 289 6.41 23.81 -3.24
CA GLY A 289 6.09 25.22 -3.53
C GLY A 289 7.31 26.13 -3.64
N MET A 290 8.50 25.71 -3.21
CA MET A 290 9.72 26.51 -3.41
C MET A 290 10.09 26.60 -4.89
N THR A 291 10.62 27.77 -5.26
CA THR A 291 11.19 28.01 -6.59
C THR A 291 12.66 27.59 -6.59
N ALA A 292 13.10 26.98 -7.68
CA ALA A 292 14.46 26.51 -7.86
C ALA A 292 14.97 26.77 -9.28
N THR A 293 16.28 26.69 -9.47
CA THR A 293 16.89 26.63 -10.80
C THR A 293 17.44 25.23 -11.03
N MET A 294 17.01 24.61 -12.11
CA MET A 294 17.44 23.26 -12.48
C MET A 294 18.49 23.33 -13.59
N PHE A 295 19.59 22.65 -13.39
CA PHE A 295 20.67 22.51 -14.33
C PHE A 295 20.69 21.08 -14.86
N ILE A 296 20.34 20.89 -16.12
CA ILE A 296 20.33 19.56 -16.75
C ILE A 296 21.70 19.35 -17.42
N HIS A 297 22.39 18.26 -17.08
CA HIS A 297 23.68 17.91 -17.62
C HIS A 297 23.52 17.15 -18.94
N VAL A 298 23.59 17.85 -20.04
CA VAL A 298 23.59 17.27 -21.40
C VAL A 298 25.05 17.06 -21.79
N GLN A 299 25.52 15.80 -21.69
CA GLN A 299 26.84 15.49 -22.27
C GLN A 299 26.74 15.51 -23.79
N PRO A 300 27.78 16.04 -24.48
CA PRO A 300 27.82 16.02 -25.93
C PRO A 300 27.81 14.61 -26.51
#